data_481211dbeb1e692ddc308f98bd031efc
#
_entry.id   481211dbeb1e692ddc308f98bd031efc
#
_cell.length_a   1.000
_cell.length_b   1.000
_cell.length_c   1.000
_cell.angle_alpha   90.00
_cell.angle_beta   90.00
_cell.angle_gamma   90.00
#
_symmetry.space_group_name_H-M   'P 1'
#
loop_
_entity.id
_entity.type
_entity.pdbx_description
1 polymer ?
#
loop_
_entity_poly.entity_id
_entity_poly.type
_entity_poly.pdbx_seq_one_letter_code
_entity_poly.pdbx_strand_id
1 'polypeptide(L)'
;MSKLKIETGSSPAEERFSITVTEKGPFLVYGRPPLAEQFIMPNEQNESWYFQEGRHFSTEAEPTALCRRGASKRKPYCDGSHETAAWDPRLTAPDESLLDKAETVEGGTLTMTDNPKYCVFARFCHPGGDAWTLTERSADPEARQLAIREASMCPGGRLTAWDRKTGSPYEFRFAPSLGLIEDVTIGSSGGLW
;
A
#
# COMPACT_ATOMS: atom_id res chain seq x y z
N MET A 1 18.60 23.22 6.24
CA MET A 1 17.75 22.06 5.91
C MET A 1 16.44 22.59 5.37
N SER A 2 16.18 22.41 4.07
CA SER A 2 14.90 22.76 3.46
C SER A 2 13.85 21.78 4.01
N LYS A 3 12.82 22.29 4.71
CA LYS A 3 11.70 21.45 5.13
C LYS A 3 11.03 20.93 3.86
N LEU A 4 10.91 19.61 3.72
CA LEU A 4 10.06 18.98 2.71
C LEU A 4 8.67 19.61 2.83
N LYS A 5 8.24 20.30 1.78
CA LYS A 5 6.91 20.87 1.72
C LYS A 5 5.96 19.79 1.19
N ILE A 6 5.20 19.18 2.08
CA ILE A 6 4.18 18.22 1.71
C ILE A 6 2.99 19.04 1.22
N GLU A 7 2.72 18.98 -0.08
CA GLU A 7 1.43 19.41 -0.60
C GLU A 7 0.54 18.18 -0.64
N THR A 8 -0.47 18.14 0.24
CA THR A 8 -1.60 17.23 0.08
C THR A 8 -2.17 17.48 -1.31
N GLY A 9 -2.31 16.39 -2.09
CA GLY A 9 -2.78 16.49 -3.46
C GLY A 9 -4.02 17.37 -3.56
N SER A 10 -4.07 18.23 -4.57
CA SER A 10 -5.15 19.19 -4.80
C SER A 10 -6.47 18.55 -5.28
N SER A 11 -6.49 17.25 -5.49
CA SER A 11 -7.72 16.52 -5.79
C SER A 11 -8.27 15.95 -4.48
N PRO A 12 -9.44 16.44 -3.99
CA PRO A 12 -10.11 15.77 -2.89
C PRO A 12 -10.35 14.31 -3.30
N ALA A 13 -10.19 13.39 -2.35
CA ALA A 13 -10.62 12.01 -2.55
C ALA A 13 -12.06 12.04 -3.06
N GLU A 14 -12.39 11.24 -4.09
CA GLU A 14 -13.77 11.16 -4.53
C GLU A 14 -14.61 10.71 -3.32
N GLU A 15 -15.44 11.60 -2.78
CA GLU A 15 -16.24 11.38 -1.57
C GLU A 15 -17.16 10.16 -1.66
N ARG A 16 -17.36 9.63 -2.87
CA ARG A 16 -18.20 8.46 -3.10
C ARG A 16 -17.63 7.15 -2.55
N PHE A 17 -16.31 7.06 -2.30
CA PHE A 17 -15.69 5.85 -1.77
C PHE A 17 -15.25 6.08 -0.33
N SER A 18 -15.64 5.17 0.56
CA SER A 18 -15.15 5.18 1.93
C SER A 18 -15.11 3.78 2.53
N ILE A 19 -14.25 3.62 3.54
CA ILE A 19 -14.13 2.39 4.32
C ILE A 19 -14.30 2.74 5.79
N THR A 20 -15.31 2.14 6.44
CA THR A 20 -15.44 2.20 7.89
C THR A 20 -14.83 0.95 8.50
N VAL A 21 -13.85 1.13 9.37
CA VAL A 21 -13.25 0.05 10.16
C VAL A 21 -14.04 -0.13 11.44
N THR A 22 -14.86 -1.18 11.52
CA THR A 22 -15.67 -1.42 12.71
C THR A 22 -14.85 -2.08 13.81
N GLU A 23 -15.02 -1.66 15.06
CA GLU A 23 -14.21 -2.15 16.18
C GLU A 23 -14.31 -3.68 16.38
N LYS A 24 -15.51 -4.24 16.24
CA LYS A 24 -15.77 -5.67 16.47
C LYS A 24 -16.33 -6.41 15.26
N GLY A 25 -16.07 -5.90 14.06
CA GLY A 25 -16.69 -6.44 12.86
C GLY A 25 -15.83 -6.30 11.60
N PRO A 26 -16.49 -6.32 10.44
CA PRO A 26 -15.85 -6.24 9.13
C PRO A 26 -15.33 -4.84 8.79
N PHE A 27 -14.63 -4.74 7.65
CA PHE A 27 -14.53 -3.47 6.92
C PHE A 27 -15.86 -3.24 6.19
N LEU A 28 -16.46 -2.06 6.37
CA LEU A 28 -17.66 -1.65 5.63
C LEU A 28 -17.25 -0.71 4.50
N VAL A 29 -17.38 -1.18 3.28
CA VAL A 29 -16.97 -0.45 2.07
C VAL A 29 -18.18 0.17 1.41
N TYR A 30 -18.13 1.47 1.15
CA TYR A 30 -19.19 2.27 0.55
C TYR A 30 -18.76 2.80 -0.82
N GLY A 31 -19.75 3.08 -1.68
CA GLY A 31 -19.55 3.67 -3.00
C GLY A 31 -19.26 2.65 -4.10
N ARG A 32 -19.22 1.36 -3.79
CA ARG A 32 -19.05 0.26 -4.75
C ARG A 32 -17.76 0.35 -5.58
N PRO A 33 -16.56 0.54 -4.95
CA PRO A 33 -15.32 0.54 -5.70
C PRO A 33 -15.09 -0.82 -6.38
N PRO A 34 -14.38 -0.86 -7.51
CA PRO A 34 -13.91 -2.11 -8.07
C PRO A 34 -13.10 -2.90 -7.03
N LEU A 35 -13.29 -4.20 -6.96
CA LEU A 35 -12.60 -5.10 -6.03
C LEU A 35 -12.07 -6.30 -6.79
N ALA A 36 -10.75 -6.53 -6.72
CA ALA A 36 -10.10 -7.66 -7.38
C ALA A 36 -8.96 -8.23 -6.54
N GLU A 37 -8.56 -9.47 -6.82
CA GLU A 37 -7.28 -10.01 -6.37
C GLU A 37 -6.14 -9.24 -7.03
N GLN A 38 -5.04 -9.04 -6.27
CA GLN A 38 -3.80 -8.42 -6.77
C GLN A 38 -2.62 -9.31 -6.37
N PHE A 39 -2.12 -10.08 -7.31
CA PHE A 39 -0.99 -10.97 -7.09
C PHE A 39 0.33 -10.21 -7.17
N ILE A 40 1.17 -10.34 -6.14
CA ILE A 40 2.56 -9.91 -6.22
C ILE A 40 3.32 -10.96 -7.03
N MET A 41 3.75 -10.57 -8.23
CA MET A 41 4.45 -11.45 -9.16
C MET A 41 5.95 -11.16 -9.14
N PRO A 42 6.79 -12.22 -9.19
CA PRO A 42 8.23 -12.07 -9.20
C PRO A 42 8.81 -11.77 -10.60
N ASN A 43 10.05 -11.25 -10.61
CA ASN A 43 10.92 -11.23 -11.76
C ASN A 43 11.66 -12.60 -11.91
N GLU A 44 12.59 -12.69 -12.87
CA GLU A 44 13.41 -13.89 -13.11
C GLU A 44 14.32 -14.25 -11.92
N GLN A 45 14.65 -13.30 -11.06
CA GLN A 45 15.46 -13.47 -9.85
C GLN A 45 14.59 -13.83 -8.62
N ASN A 46 13.29 -14.06 -8.82
CA ASN A 46 12.31 -14.33 -7.77
C ASN A 46 12.09 -13.17 -6.77
N GLU A 47 12.27 -11.94 -7.24
CA GLU A 47 12.04 -10.72 -6.47
C GLU A 47 10.69 -10.10 -6.85
N SER A 48 9.97 -9.49 -5.89
CA SER A 48 8.67 -8.85 -6.14
C SER A 48 8.78 -7.75 -7.19
N TRP A 49 8.08 -7.91 -8.31
CA TRP A 49 8.32 -7.05 -9.46
C TRP A 49 7.10 -6.28 -9.94
N TYR A 50 5.91 -6.88 -10.02
CA TYR A 50 4.69 -6.22 -10.46
C TYR A 50 3.46 -6.80 -9.79
N PHE A 51 2.33 -6.06 -9.88
CA PHE A 51 1.03 -6.57 -9.50
C PHE A 51 0.31 -7.11 -10.74
N GLN A 52 -0.24 -8.32 -10.61
CA GLN A 52 -1.11 -8.92 -11.60
C GLN A 52 -2.52 -9.00 -11.05
N GLU A 53 -3.46 -8.39 -11.76
CA GLU A 53 -4.87 -8.47 -11.41
C GLU A 53 -5.40 -9.89 -11.64
N GLY A 54 -6.18 -10.37 -10.68
CA GLY A 54 -6.83 -11.67 -10.71
C GLY A 54 -8.34 -11.57 -10.79
N ARG A 55 -9.03 -12.41 -9.99
CA ARG A 55 -10.48 -12.49 -9.99
C ARG A 55 -11.13 -11.22 -9.43
N HIS A 56 -12.20 -10.77 -10.10
CA HIS A 56 -13.05 -9.68 -9.62
C HIS A 56 -14.14 -10.18 -8.68
N PHE A 57 -14.53 -9.30 -7.74
CA PHE A 57 -15.58 -9.57 -6.77
C PHE A 57 -16.64 -8.47 -6.84
N SER A 58 -17.90 -8.84 -6.58
CA SER A 58 -18.99 -7.88 -6.57
C SER A 58 -18.95 -6.97 -5.35
N THR A 59 -19.18 -5.68 -5.55
CA THR A 59 -19.38 -4.67 -4.52
C THR A 59 -20.78 -4.05 -4.59
N GLU A 60 -21.76 -4.76 -5.14
CA GLU A 60 -23.15 -4.30 -5.30
C GLU A 60 -23.89 -4.06 -3.98
N ALA A 61 -23.49 -4.78 -2.92
CA ALA A 61 -24.04 -4.51 -1.57
C ALA A 61 -23.55 -3.16 -1.05
N GLU A 62 -24.42 -2.41 -0.39
CA GLU A 62 -24.13 -1.08 0.15
C GLU A 62 -24.52 -0.99 1.63
N PRO A 63 -23.55 -1.03 2.58
CA PRO A 63 -22.13 -1.27 2.35
C PRO A 63 -21.79 -2.71 1.99
N THR A 64 -20.69 -2.90 1.25
CA THR A 64 -20.08 -4.23 1.10
C THR A 64 -19.24 -4.56 2.34
N ALA A 65 -19.59 -5.64 3.05
CA ALA A 65 -18.88 -6.06 4.25
C ALA A 65 -17.75 -7.04 3.93
N LEU A 66 -16.48 -6.59 4.06
CA LEU A 66 -15.29 -7.41 3.82
C LEU A 66 -14.74 -7.99 5.13
N CYS A 67 -14.21 -9.22 5.04
CA CYS A 67 -13.69 -9.93 6.20
C CYS A 67 -12.43 -9.26 6.75
N ARG A 68 -12.49 -8.67 7.95
CA ARG A 68 -11.34 -8.08 8.65
C ARG A 68 -10.53 -9.11 9.43
N ARG A 69 -11.19 -10.15 9.97
CA ARG A 69 -10.56 -11.18 10.80
C ARG A 69 -9.74 -12.21 10.01
N GLY A 70 -10.00 -12.39 8.71
CA GLY A 70 -9.32 -13.37 7.86
C GLY A 70 -9.89 -14.79 7.90
N ALA A 71 -10.89 -15.10 8.75
CA ALA A 71 -11.41 -16.47 8.96
C ALA A 71 -12.80 -16.73 8.36
N SER A 72 -13.37 -15.79 7.59
CA SER A 72 -14.59 -16.02 6.85
C SER A 72 -14.45 -17.21 5.88
N LYS A 73 -15.49 -18.04 5.78
CA LYS A 73 -15.61 -19.13 4.78
C LYS A 73 -16.09 -18.62 3.42
N ARG A 74 -16.50 -17.33 3.36
CA ARG A 74 -17.02 -16.68 2.14
C ARG A 74 -16.12 -15.50 1.70
N LYS A 75 -14.82 -15.64 1.88
CA LYS A 75 -13.88 -14.59 1.49
C LYS A 75 -14.10 -14.09 0.06
N PRO A 76 -13.98 -12.78 -0.17
CA PRO A 76 -13.50 -11.74 0.75
C PRO A 76 -14.57 -11.22 1.71
N TYR A 77 -15.82 -11.66 1.59
CA TYR A 77 -16.94 -11.10 2.34
C TYR A 77 -16.98 -11.60 3.79
N CYS A 78 -17.55 -10.77 4.66
CA CYS A 78 -17.86 -11.17 6.01
C CYS A 78 -19.04 -12.17 6.04
N ASP A 79 -18.91 -13.24 6.84
CA ASP A 79 -19.95 -14.26 7.04
C ASP A 79 -20.49 -14.29 8.47
N GLY A 80 -20.14 -13.28 9.31
CA GLY A 80 -20.54 -13.22 10.71
C GLY A 80 -19.66 -14.06 11.67
N SER A 81 -18.72 -14.86 11.17
CA SER A 81 -17.87 -15.72 12.03
C SER A 81 -17.04 -14.95 13.07
N HIS A 82 -16.86 -13.64 12.90
CA HIS A 82 -16.19 -12.78 13.86
C HIS A 82 -16.93 -12.66 15.21
N GLU A 83 -18.23 -12.91 15.25
CA GLU A 83 -19.05 -12.82 16.46
C GLU A 83 -18.79 -14.00 17.42
N THR A 84 -18.49 -15.18 16.87
CA THR A 84 -18.37 -16.42 17.63
C THR A 84 -16.93 -16.87 17.86
N ALA A 85 -15.99 -16.36 17.10
CA ALA A 85 -14.60 -16.79 17.14
C ALA A 85 -13.72 -15.85 17.97
N ALA A 86 -12.82 -16.44 18.76
CA ALA A 86 -11.85 -15.67 19.53
C ALA A 86 -10.89 -14.93 18.60
N TRP A 87 -10.82 -13.61 18.75
CA TRP A 87 -9.86 -12.73 18.09
C TRP A 87 -9.77 -11.41 18.88
N ASP A 88 -8.71 -10.66 18.67
CA ASP A 88 -8.59 -9.32 19.23
C ASP A 88 -9.11 -8.29 18.23
N PRO A 89 -10.28 -7.70 18.47
CA PRO A 89 -10.90 -6.76 17.51
C PRO A 89 -10.38 -5.33 17.68
N ARG A 90 -9.55 -5.02 18.66
CA ARG A 90 -9.11 -3.66 18.96
C ARG A 90 -8.50 -3.00 17.74
N LEU A 91 -8.81 -1.72 17.58
CA LEU A 91 -8.16 -0.87 16.59
C LEU A 91 -6.85 -0.38 17.19
N THR A 92 -5.74 -0.93 16.72
CA THR A 92 -4.40 -0.64 17.26
C THR A 92 -3.56 0.26 16.34
N ALA A 93 -4.05 0.53 15.13
CA ALA A 93 -3.37 1.46 14.23
C ALA A 93 -3.39 2.88 14.83
N PRO A 94 -2.25 3.58 14.85
CA PRO A 94 -2.21 4.96 15.31
C PRO A 94 -2.86 5.88 14.29
N ASP A 95 -3.38 6.99 14.77
CA ASP A 95 -3.97 8.06 13.96
C ASP A 95 -2.92 9.17 13.73
N GLU A 96 -1.74 8.79 13.29
CA GLU A 96 -0.63 9.68 12.98
C GLU A 96 -0.30 9.64 11.48
N SER A 97 0.19 10.76 10.94
CA SER A 97 0.65 10.80 9.55
C SER A 97 1.80 9.82 9.32
N LEU A 98 1.82 9.17 8.15
CA LEU A 98 2.95 8.33 7.70
C LEU A 98 4.29 9.07 7.78
N LEU A 99 4.29 10.39 7.59
CA LEU A 99 5.49 11.21 7.51
C LEU A 99 5.96 11.75 8.87
N ASP A 100 5.13 11.71 9.92
CA ASP A 100 5.48 12.32 11.22
C ASP A 100 6.73 11.71 11.85
N LYS A 101 7.01 10.44 11.61
CA LYS A 101 8.17 9.73 12.13
C LYS A 101 8.98 9.03 11.04
N ALA A 102 8.83 9.49 9.80
CA ALA A 102 9.59 8.94 8.70
C ALA A 102 11.06 9.36 8.78
N GLU A 103 11.94 8.41 8.56
CA GLU A 103 13.36 8.64 8.34
C GLU A 103 13.57 9.18 6.93
N THR A 104 14.66 9.89 6.70
CA THR A 104 14.97 10.49 5.40
C THR A 104 16.31 9.99 4.89
N VAL A 105 16.31 9.49 3.65
CA VAL A 105 17.51 9.16 2.89
C VAL A 105 17.73 10.22 1.82
N GLU A 106 18.90 10.82 1.80
CA GLU A 106 19.24 11.85 0.82
C GLU A 106 20.14 11.32 -0.27
N GLY A 107 19.79 11.62 -1.52
CA GLY A 107 20.58 11.25 -2.70
C GLY A 107 20.91 12.45 -3.59
N GLY A 108 21.47 12.20 -4.76
CA GLY A 108 21.88 13.25 -5.69
C GLY A 108 20.71 14.10 -6.20
N THR A 109 19.63 13.45 -6.65
CA THR A 109 18.45 14.11 -7.23
C THR A 109 17.14 13.74 -6.55
N LEU A 110 17.15 12.73 -5.69
CA LEU A 110 16.01 12.27 -4.90
C LEU A 110 16.27 12.43 -3.41
N THR A 111 15.19 12.58 -2.68
CA THR A 111 15.10 12.28 -1.25
C THR A 111 14.06 11.20 -1.09
N MET A 112 14.25 10.21 -0.22
CA MET A 112 13.25 9.23 0.11
C MET A 112 12.87 9.32 1.58
N THR A 113 11.57 9.30 1.86
CA THR A 113 11.05 9.12 3.22
C THR A 113 10.71 7.66 3.44
N ASP A 114 11.04 7.14 4.61
CA ASP A 114 10.82 5.77 5.04
C ASP A 114 10.21 5.73 6.44
N ASN A 115 9.04 5.14 6.60
CA ASN A 115 8.49 4.83 7.91
C ASN A 115 8.41 3.31 8.11
N PRO A 116 9.44 2.68 8.74
CA PRO A 116 9.53 1.23 8.90
C PRO A 116 8.34 0.57 9.59
N LYS A 117 7.59 1.33 10.40
CA LYS A 117 6.39 0.87 11.11
C LYS A 117 5.30 0.34 10.18
N TYR A 118 5.24 0.87 8.96
CA TYR A 118 4.22 0.50 7.97
C TYR A 118 4.72 -0.53 6.94
N CYS A 119 5.79 -1.26 7.25
CA CYS A 119 6.29 -2.32 6.40
C CYS A 119 5.31 -3.50 6.37
N VAL A 120 4.75 -3.78 5.19
CA VAL A 120 3.86 -4.93 4.94
C VAL A 120 4.59 -6.11 4.30
N PHE A 121 5.91 -6.06 4.25
CA PHE A 121 6.78 -7.12 3.73
C PHE A 121 6.52 -7.53 2.27
N ALA A 122 6.05 -6.61 1.43
CA ALA A 122 5.80 -6.86 0.01
C ALA A 122 7.08 -6.91 -0.86
N ARG A 123 8.22 -6.46 -0.34
CA ARG A 123 9.58 -6.59 -0.89
C ARG A 123 9.82 -5.91 -2.23
N PHE A 124 8.98 -5.02 -2.70
CA PHE A 124 9.22 -4.22 -3.92
C PHE A 124 10.42 -3.26 -3.80
N CYS A 125 10.96 -3.08 -2.60
CA CYS A 125 12.07 -2.19 -2.33
C CYS A 125 13.46 -2.83 -2.47
N HIS A 126 13.56 -4.00 -3.07
CA HIS A 126 14.83 -4.73 -3.23
C HIS A 126 15.26 -5.06 -4.66
N PRO A 127 14.35 -5.22 -5.64
CA PRO A 127 14.74 -5.58 -7.01
C PRO A 127 15.67 -4.55 -7.64
N GLY A 128 16.78 -5.01 -8.24
CA GLY A 128 17.74 -4.11 -8.91
C GLY A 128 18.68 -3.35 -7.97
N GLY A 129 18.65 -3.64 -6.70
CA GLY A 129 19.35 -3.02 -5.59
C GLY A 129 18.37 -2.75 -4.46
N ASP A 130 18.76 -2.07 -3.40
CA ASP A 130 17.80 -1.62 -2.41
C ASP A 130 17.43 -0.14 -2.65
N ALA A 131 16.18 0.20 -2.39
CA ALA A 131 15.63 1.53 -2.65
C ALA A 131 16.43 2.66 -1.97
N TRP A 132 17.04 2.39 -0.82
CA TRP A 132 17.85 3.35 -0.06
C TRP A 132 19.16 3.65 -0.77
N THR A 133 19.94 2.62 -1.13
CA THR A 133 21.20 2.75 -1.90
C THR A 133 20.93 3.34 -3.29
N LEU A 134 19.85 2.94 -3.96
CA LEU A 134 19.44 3.53 -5.23
C LEU A 134 19.12 5.02 -5.10
N THR A 135 18.48 5.42 -3.98
CA THR A 135 18.21 6.83 -3.69
C THR A 135 19.50 7.63 -3.50
N GLU A 136 20.46 7.12 -2.71
CA GLU A 136 21.76 7.76 -2.52
C GLU A 136 22.48 7.97 -3.86
N ARG A 137 22.36 6.99 -4.76
CA ARG A 137 22.96 7.02 -6.11
C ARG A 137 22.10 7.71 -7.16
N SER A 138 21.05 8.42 -6.80
CA SER A 138 20.06 9.00 -7.73
C SER A 138 20.59 10.11 -8.66
N ALA A 139 21.87 10.47 -8.56
CA ALA A 139 22.54 11.25 -9.60
C ALA A 139 22.70 10.45 -10.91
N ASP A 140 22.77 9.11 -10.82
CA ASP A 140 22.69 8.19 -11.94
C ASP A 140 21.22 8.05 -12.37
N PRO A 141 20.88 8.26 -13.66
CA PRO A 141 19.51 8.19 -14.15
C PRO A 141 18.85 6.80 -13.97
N GLU A 142 19.61 5.71 -14.08
CA GLU A 142 19.08 4.35 -13.93
C GLU A 142 18.74 4.07 -12.46
N ALA A 143 19.68 4.37 -11.54
CA ALA A 143 19.43 4.24 -10.10
C ALA A 143 18.24 5.10 -9.65
N ARG A 144 18.12 6.32 -10.21
CA ARG A 144 17.00 7.21 -9.95
C ARG A 144 15.65 6.60 -10.36
N GLN A 145 15.56 6.03 -11.56
CA GLN A 145 14.32 5.42 -12.04
C GLN A 145 13.93 4.19 -11.21
N LEU A 146 14.89 3.36 -10.85
CA LEU A 146 14.66 2.19 -10.00
C LEU A 146 14.19 2.61 -8.61
N ALA A 147 14.84 3.58 -7.97
CA ALA A 147 14.43 4.10 -6.66
C ALA A 147 12.99 4.62 -6.66
N ILE A 148 12.60 5.41 -7.67
CA ILE A 148 11.23 5.90 -7.84
C ILE A 148 10.25 4.73 -7.97
N ARG A 149 10.56 3.77 -8.84
CA ARG A 149 9.72 2.60 -9.05
C ARG A 149 9.53 1.79 -7.79
N GLU A 150 10.61 1.46 -7.11
CA GLU A 150 10.57 0.64 -5.90
C GLU A 150 9.80 1.31 -4.76
N ALA A 151 10.00 2.60 -4.55
CA ALA A 151 9.24 3.36 -3.56
C ALA A 151 7.74 3.40 -3.91
N SER A 152 7.41 3.69 -5.18
CA SER A 152 6.01 3.82 -5.64
C SER A 152 5.24 2.50 -5.64
N MET A 153 5.93 1.35 -5.70
CA MET A 153 5.29 0.03 -5.65
C MET A 153 5.03 -0.47 -4.22
N CYS A 154 5.46 0.27 -3.19
CA CYS A 154 5.25 -0.12 -1.80
C CYS A 154 3.76 -0.02 -1.42
N PRO A 155 3.02 -1.15 -1.22
CA PRO A 155 1.58 -1.09 -0.96
C PRO A 155 1.24 -0.56 0.46
N GLY A 156 2.21 -0.55 1.36
CA GLY A 156 2.03 0.04 2.70
C GLY A 156 2.21 1.55 2.73
N GLY A 157 2.57 2.19 1.59
CA GLY A 157 2.90 3.62 1.54
C GLY A 157 4.11 4.00 2.40
N ARG A 158 4.87 3.01 2.87
CA ARG A 158 6.02 3.19 3.75
C ARG A 158 7.09 4.09 3.13
N LEU A 159 7.36 3.89 1.82
CA LEU A 159 8.40 4.57 1.06
C LEU A 159 7.78 5.59 0.12
N THR A 160 8.35 6.80 0.08
CA THR A 160 8.01 7.81 -0.92
C THR A 160 9.28 8.47 -1.43
N ALA A 161 9.50 8.43 -2.74
CA ALA A 161 10.57 9.16 -3.39
C ALA A 161 10.11 10.58 -3.73
N TRP A 162 10.96 11.56 -3.46
CA TRP A 162 10.70 12.99 -3.66
C TRP A 162 11.74 13.58 -4.60
N ASP A 163 11.31 14.42 -5.51
CA ASP A 163 12.20 15.22 -6.33
C ASP A 163 12.86 16.32 -5.47
N ARG A 164 14.19 16.32 -5.37
CA ARG A 164 14.90 17.29 -4.53
C ARG A 164 14.79 18.74 -5.03
N LYS A 165 14.59 18.92 -6.31
CA LYS A 165 14.48 20.26 -6.91
C LYS A 165 13.12 20.88 -6.69
N THR A 166 12.05 20.09 -6.84
CA THR A 166 10.67 20.58 -6.77
C THR A 166 10.01 20.30 -5.43
N GLY A 167 10.49 19.31 -4.66
CA GLY A 167 9.85 18.80 -3.45
C GLY A 167 8.60 17.99 -3.71
N SER A 168 8.33 17.61 -4.97
CA SER A 168 7.15 16.83 -5.34
C SER A 168 7.37 15.34 -5.14
N PRO A 169 6.39 14.57 -4.64
CA PRO A 169 6.48 13.13 -4.56
C PRO A 169 6.32 12.48 -5.93
N TYR A 170 6.98 11.33 -6.09
CA TYR A 170 6.76 10.41 -7.20
C TYR A 170 5.83 9.30 -6.75
N GLU A 171 4.63 9.27 -7.31
CA GLU A 171 3.64 8.24 -7.02
C GLU A 171 2.96 7.80 -8.31
N PHE A 172 2.70 6.50 -8.43
CA PHE A 172 1.84 6.00 -9.48
C PHE A 172 0.40 6.44 -9.23
N ARG A 173 -0.27 6.89 -10.27
CA ARG A 173 -1.69 7.27 -10.19
C ARG A 173 -2.53 6.09 -10.65
N PHE A 174 -3.10 5.39 -9.69
CA PHE A 174 -4.08 4.34 -9.94
C PHE A 174 -5.51 4.91 -9.91
N ALA A 175 -6.40 4.29 -10.68
CA ALA A 175 -7.83 4.55 -10.49
C ALA A 175 -8.26 4.01 -9.11
N PRO A 176 -9.22 4.66 -8.43
CA PRO A 176 -9.72 4.17 -7.15
C PRO A 176 -10.27 2.75 -7.28
N SER A 177 -9.70 1.81 -6.52
CA SER A 177 -10.08 0.40 -6.49
C SER A 177 -9.61 -0.23 -5.18
N LEU A 178 -10.06 -1.44 -4.90
CA LEU A 178 -9.58 -2.25 -3.78
C LEU A 178 -8.90 -3.51 -4.31
N GLY A 179 -7.69 -3.77 -3.84
CA GLY A 179 -6.92 -4.97 -4.14
C GLY A 179 -6.85 -5.92 -2.93
N LEU A 180 -7.16 -7.19 -3.15
CA LEU A 180 -6.88 -8.26 -2.20
C LEU A 180 -5.50 -8.82 -2.52
N ILE A 181 -4.53 -8.48 -1.69
CA ILE A 181 -3.13 -8.83 -1.96
C ILE A 181 -2.88 -10.31 -1.71
N GLU A 182 -2.32 -10.96 -2.72
CA GLU A 182 -1.82 -12.33 -2.69
C GLU A 182 -0.34 -12.33 -3.06
N ASP A 183 0.52 -12.82 -2.18
CA ASP A 183 1.95 -12.94 -2.45
C ASP A 183 2.31 -14.38 -2.77
N VAL A 184 2.44 -14.69 -4.05
CA VAL A 184 2.69 -16.05 -4.54
C VAL A 184 4.09 -16.56 -4.17
N THR A 185 5.05 -15.68 -3.97
CA THR A 185 6.44 -16.03 -3.66
C THR A 185 6.61 -16.60 -2.26
N ILE A 186 5.85 -16.08 -1.30
CA ILE A 186 5.90 -16.53 0.11
C ILE A 186 4.63 -17.24 0.56
N GLY A 187 3.66 -17.43 -0.35
CA GLY A 187 2.39 -18.08 -0.04
C GLY A 187 1.55 -17.33 1.01
N SER A 188 1.64 -15.99 1.04
CA SER A 188 0.90 -15.15 1.98
C SER A 188 -0.28 -14.47 1.30
N SER A 189 -1.39 -14.41 1.98
CA SER A 189 -2.63 -13.77 1.51
C SER A 189 -3.26 -12.88 2.58
N GLY A 190 -4.10 -11.93 2.17
CA GLY A 190 -5.01 -11.23 3.05
C GLY A 190 -4.71 -9.76 3.32
N GLY A 191 -3.86 -9.12 2.56
CA GLY A 191 -3.77 -7.65 2.57
C GLY A 191 -4.95 -7.01 1.83
N LEU A 192 -5.51 -5.93 2.33
CA LEU A 192 -6.43 -5.04 1.60
C LEU A 192 -5.67 -3.77 1.23
N TRP A 193 -5.60 -3.52 -0.06
CA TRP A 193 -4.89 -2.38 -0.64
C TRP A 193 -5.81 -1.49 -1.44
#